data_778abea2518d305d6502cf848fcdf615
#
_entry.id   778abea2518d305d6502cf848fcdf615
#
_cell.length_a   1.000
_cell.length_b   1.000
_cell.length_c   1.000
_cell.angle_alpha   90.00
_cell.angle_beta   90.00
_cell.angle_gamma   90.00
#
_symmetry.space_group_name_H-M   'P 1'
#
loop_
_entity.id
_entity.type
_entity.pdbx_description
1 polymer ?
#
loop_
_entity_poly.entity_id
_entity_poly.type
_entity_poly.pdbx_seq_one_letter_code
_entity_poly.pdbx_strand_id
1 'polypeptide(L)'
;MRPAGRLLAVIVAILALTACSERSGPVQVQTRELPQFNAIDMEGAAALQIVVGSPSSVQIEATQKILDRIETQVRDGTLYIRSRAKNWLPSREGRHVSVRITLPELQVLRLGGGHRASIEGFAGGESQIKVEGAAQIQASGHLDTLKVHLAGAGTANLANLKSVNTHVTVDGVGRVVVHTSGTLDATMNGMGAIHYLGNPREVRTRMNGLGSIGRQDSADAETDDEEVERSEKTRPEVDPEKLQPEYEDAKDWKKGGETEVI
;
A
#
# COMPACT_ATOMS: atom_id res chain seq x y z
N MET A 1 39.04 -36.69 -65.33
CA MET A 1 39.74 -36.71 -64.05
C MET A 1 39.49 -35.40 -63.34
N ARG A 2 38.63 -35.38 -62.32
CA ARG A 2 38.27 -34.20 -61.52
C ARG A 2 38.46 -34.56 -60.04
N PRO A 3 39.13 -33.75 -59.21
CA PRO A 3 39.22 -34.01 -57.79
C PRO A 3 38.06 -33.35 -57.06
N ALA A 4 37.52 -34.07 -56.09
CA ALA A 4 36.43 -33.65 -55.20
C ALA A 4 36.93 -32.65 -54.18
N GLY A 5 36.23 -31.51 -54.13
CA GLY A 5 36.38 -30.52 -53.06
C GLY A 5 35.59 -30.93 -51.78
N ARG A 6 36.28 -31.02 -50.65
CA ARG A 6 35.72 -31.24 -49.34
C ARG A 6 35.25 -29.90 -48.79
N LEU A 7 33.94 -29.74 -48.68
CA LEU A 7 33.32 -28.64 -47.89
C LEU A 7 33.42 -28.99 -46.39
N LEU A 8 34.18 -28.19 -45.67
CA LEU A 8 34.26 -28.23 -44.23
C LEU A 8 33.09 -27.41 -43.67
N ALA A 9 32.06 -28.07 -43.15
CA ALA A 9 30.97 -27.40 -42.45
C ALA A 9 31.42 -27.08 -41.04
N VAL A 10 31.62 -25.78 -40.76
CA VAL A 10 31.85 -25.27 -39.40
C VAL A 10 30.48 -25.10 -38.74
N ILE A 11 30.16 -26.01 -37.84
CA ILE A 11 28.99 -25.89 -36.98
C ILE A 11 29.38 -24.96 -35.82
N VAL A 12 28.92 -23.73 -35.88
CA VAL A 12 28.97 -22.79 -34.74
C VAL A 12 27.82 -23.14 -33.81
N ALA A 13 28.13 -23.83 -32.72
CA ALA A 13 27.20 -24.07 -31.63
C ALA A 13 27.04 -22.77 -30.82
N ILE A 14 25.97 -22.02 -31.09
CA ILE A 14 25.56 -20.91 -30.25
C ILE A 14 24.89 -21.50 -28.98
N LEU A 15 25.66 -21.59 -27.89
CA LEU A 15 25.08 -21.81 -26.56
C LEU A 15 24.27 -20.59 -26.18
N ALA A 16 22.96 -20.64 -26.41
CA ALA A 16 22.01 -19.71 -25.80
C ALA A 16 21.96 -20.01 -24.30
N LEU A 17 22.68 -19.22 -23.51
CA LEU A 17 22.46 -19.13 -22.08
C LEU A 17 21.08 -18.49 -21.86
N THR A 18 20.04 -19.30 -21.81
CA THR A 18 18.76 -18.89 -21.28
C THR A 18 18.93 -18.68 -19.77
N ALA A 19 19.28 -17.47 -19.37
CA ALA A 19 19.11 -17.04 -18.00
C ALA A 19 17.61 -17.18 -17.68
N CYS A 20 17.23 -18.20 -16.92
CA CYS A 20 15.94 -18.30 -16.28
C CYS A 20 15.84 -17.18 -15.24
N SER A 21 15.52 -15.99 -15.71
CA SER A 21 14.89 -14.98 -14.89
C SER A 21 13.53 -15.57 -14.52
N GLU A 22 13.32 -15.94 -13.26
CA GLU A 22 12.00 -16.22 -12.73
C GLU A 22 11.19 -14.91 -12.81
N ARG A 23 10.66 -14.67 -14.00
CA ARG A 23 9.72 -13.57 -14.20
C ARG A 23 8.42 -13.99 -13.52
N SER A 24 7.99 -13.24 -12.53
CA SER A 24 6.60 -13.25 -12.08
C SER A 24 5.72 -13.29 -13.32
N GLY A 25 4.81 -14.29 -13.40
CA GLY A 25 3.95 -14.45 -14.58
C GLY A 25 3.17 -13.16 -14.90
N PRO A 26 2.51 -13.10 -16.07
CA PRO A 26 1.75 -11.91 -16.47
C PRO A 26 0.68 -11.57 -15.42
N VAL A 27 0.51 -10.28 -15.16
CA VAL A 27 -0.57 -9.77 -14.33
C VAL A 27 -1.88 -9.95 -15.06
N GLN A 28 -2.90 -10.43 -14.38
CA GLN A 28 -4.25 -10.68 -14.90
C GLN A 28 -5.27 -10.00 -14.00
N VAL A 29 -6.38 -9.59 -14.59
CA VAL A 29 -7.53 -9.05 -13.87
C VAL A 29 -8.61 -10.12 -13.80
N GLN A 30 -9.10 -10.40 -12.60
CA GLN A 30 -10.18 -11.34 -12.36
C GLN A 30 -11.34 -10.63 -11.69
N THR A 31 -12.51 -10.65 -12.33
CA THR A 31 -13.77 -10.17 -11.75
C THR A 31 -14.37 -11.29 -10.89
N ARG A 32 -14.87 -10.94 -9.72
CA ARG A 32 -15.58 -11.84 -8.80
C ARG A 32 -17.06 -11.50 -8.81
N GLU A 33 -17.89 -12.46 -9.16
CA GLU A 33 -19.34 -12.34 -9.00
C GLU A 33 -19.70 -12.69 -7.55
N LEU A 34 -20.22 -11.73 -6.81
CA LEU A 34 -20.47 -11.84 -5.38
C LEU A 34 -21.84 -11.26 -5.04
N PRO A 35 -22.52 -11.78 -4.01
CA PRO A 35 -23.71 -11.13 -3.46
C PRO A 35 -23.43 -9.69 -3.03
N GLN A 36 -24.48 -8.91 -2.78
CA GLN A 36 -24.33 -7.54 -2.27
C GLN A 36 -23.70 -7.55 -0.87
N PHE A 37 -22.88 -6.54 -0.62
CA PHE A 37 -22.22 -6.30 0.67
C PHE A 37 -22.09 -4.80 0.91
N ASN A 38 -21.99 -4.42 2.18
CA ASN A 38 -21.78 -3.04 2.65
C ASN A 38 -20.61 -2.94 3.63
N ALA A 39 -19.96 -4.06 3.92
CA ALA A 39 -18.76 -4.09 4.75
C ALA A 39 -17.64 -4.88 4.04
N ILE A 40 -16.39 -4.50 4.31
CA ILE A 40 -15.19 -5.13 3.76
C ILE A 40 -14.26 -5.48 4.91
N ASP A 41 -13.78 -6.71 4.92
CA ASP A 41 -12.78 -7.22 5.85
C ASP A 41 -11.65 -7.84 5.02
N MET A 42 -10.51 -7.16 5.00
CA MET A 42 -9.37 -7.57 4.19
C MET A 42 -8.14 -7.81 5.04
N GLU A 43 -7.56 -9.01 4.86
CA GLU A 43 -6.28 -9.38 5.42
C GLU A 43 -5.23 -9.53 4.33
N GLY A 44 -3.97 -9.19 4.65
CA GLY A 44 -2.83 -9.36 3.74
C GLY A 44 -2.15 -8.07 3.33
N ALA A 45 -1.77 -7.95 2.05
CA ALA A 45 -1.13 -6.75 1.52
C ALA A 45 -1.64 -6.45 0.12
N ALA A 46 -2.22 -5.26 -0.08
CA ALA A 46 -2.72 -4.84 -1.39
C ALA A 46 -2.87 -3.32 -1.50
N ALA A 47 -2.94 -2.85 -2.75
CA ALA A 47 -3.51 -1.56 -3.07
C ALA A 47 -5.02 -1.71 -3.28
N LEU A 48 -5.82 -0.93 -2.54
CA LEU A 48 -7.28 -0.93 -2.65
C LEU A 48 -7.76 0.37 -3.29
N GLN A 49 -8.63 0.23 -4.26
CA GLN A 49 -9.45 1.29 -4.80
C GLN A 49 -10.92 0.98 -4.48
N ILE A 50 -11.56 1.79 -3.65
CA ILE A 50 -12.95 1.60 -3.27
C ILE A 50 -13.75 2.80 -3.79
N VAL A 51 -14.78 2.51 -4.56
CA VAL A 51 -15.73 3.52 -5.07
C VAL A 51 -17.10 3.23 -4.46
N VAL A 52 -17.59 4.16 -3.64
CA VAL A 52 -18.96 4.09 -3.13
C VAL A 52 -19.91 4.54 -4.24
N GLY A 53 -20.69 3.61 -4.79
CA GLY A 53 -21.56 3.82 -5.93
C GLY A 53 -22.15 2.49 -6.45
N SER A 54 -22.89 2.54 -7.52
CA SER A 54 -23.53 1.38 -8.15
C SER A 54 -23.07 1.20 -9.59
N PRO A 55 -23.04 -0.03 -10.14
CA PRO A 55 -23.35 -1.32 -9.50
C PRO A 55 -22.19 -1.88 -8.66
N SER A 56 -22.48 -2.87 -7.79
CA SER A 56 -21.45 -3.59 -7.04
C SER A 56 -20.54 -4.38 -7.97
N SER A 57 -19.22 -4.28 -7.75
CA SER A 57 -18.23 -5.08 -8.48
C SER A 57 -16.96 -5.28 -7.66
N VAL A 58 -16.29 -6.41 -7.88
CA VAL A 58 -14.98 -6.71 -7.28
C VAL A 58 -14.04 -7.21 -8.36
N GLN A 59 -12.95 -6.51 -8.56
CA GLN A 59 -11.89 -6.87 -9.50
C GLN A 59 -10.57 -7.01 -8.74
N ILE A 60 -9.86 -8.09 -9.00
CA ILE A 60 -8.55 -8.36 -8.39
C ILE A 60 -7.53 -8.49 -9.52
N GLU A 61 -6.49 -7.70 -9.43
CA GLU A 61 -5.39 -7.66 -10.36
C GLU A 61 -4.12 -8.20 -9.67
N ALA A 62 -3.60 -9.33 -10.16
CA ALA A 62 -2.40 -9.96 -9.66
C ALA A 62 -1.88 -11.00 -10.67
N THR A 63 -0.75 -11.64 -10.37
CA THR A 63 -0.30 -12.82 -11.14
C THR A 63 -1.24 -14.01 -10.87
N GLN A 64 -1.37 -14.95 -11.85
CA GLN A 64 -2.24 -16.12 -11.70
C GLN A 64 -1.96 -16.89 -10.41
N LYS A 65 -0.70 -17.11 -10.07
CA LYS A 65 -0.25 -17.80 -8.84
C LYS A 65 -0.79 -17.14 -7.56
N ILE A 66 -0.96 -15.82 -7.56
CA ILE A 66 -1.51 -15.06 -6.44
C ILE A 66 -3.03 -15.12 -6.47
N LEU A 67 -3.65 -14.95 -7.64
CA LEU A 67 -5.11 -15.04 -7.81
C LEU A 67 -5.68 -16.38 -7.30
N ASP A 68 -4.98 -17.49 -7.56
CA ASP A 68 -5.37 -18.83 -7.09
C ASP A 68 -5.34 -18.98 -5.56
N ARG A 69 -4.64 -18.09 -4.87
CA ARG A 69 -4.51 -18.08 -3.40
C ARG A 69 -5.44 -17.10 -2.70
N ILE A 70 -6.02 -16.15 -3.45
CA ILE A 70 -6.95 -15.17 -2.89
C ILE A 70 -8.35 -15.77 -2.82
N GLU A 71 -8.87 -15.86 -1.62
CA GLU A 71 -10.26 -16.20 -1.37
C GLU A 71 -11.09 -14.94 -1.18
N THR A 72 -12.25 -14.92 -1.82
CA THR A 72 -13.27 -13.90 -1.66
C THR A 72 -14.58 -14.55 -1.28
N GLN A 73 -15.19 -14.11 -0.19
CA GLN A 73 -16.47 -14.63 0.27
C GLN A 73 -17.30 -13.51 0.89
N VAL A 74 -18.59 -13.50 0.61
CA VAL A 74 -19.54 -12.61 1.31
C VAL A 74 -20.31 -13.43 2.34
N ARG A 75 -20.28 -12.97 3.59
CA ARG A 75 -21.07 -13.52 4.72
C ARG A 75 -21.66 -12.34 5.49
N ASP A 76 -22.95 -12.40 5.77
CA ASP A 76 -23.67 -11.41 6.57
C ASP A 76 -23.40 -9.97 6.11
N GLY A 77 -23.44 -9.74 4.77
CA GLY A 77 -23.19 -8.43 4.18
C GLY A 77 -21.73 -7.95 4.22
N THR A 78 -20.79 -8.79 4.69
CA THR A 78 -19.35 -8.49 4.73
C THR A 78 -18.60 -9.26 3.66
N LEU A 79 -17.86 -8.55 2.82
CA LEU A 79 -16.90 -9.11 1.88
C LEU A 79 -15.59 -9.42 2.62
N TYR A 80 -15.26 -10.70 2.73
CA TYR A 80 -13.99 -11.19 3.24
C TYR A 80 -13.03 -11.43 2.09
N ILE A 81 -11.84 -10.81 2.16
CA ILE A 81 -10.75 -11.03 1.21
C ILE A 81 -9.54 -11.53 2.00
N ARG A 82 -9.13 -12.77 1.78
CA ARG A 82 -8.09 -13.44 2.55
C ARG A 82 -7.20 -14.28 1.65
N SER A 83 -5.99 -14.62 2.11
CA SER A 83 -5.13 -15.58 1.45
C SER A 83 -5.21 -16.94 2.10
N ARG A 84 -5.26 -18.01 1.28
CA ARG A 84 -5.11 -19.41 1.74
C ARG A 84 -3.72 -19.70 2.31
N ALA A 85 -2.72 -18.97 1.92
CA ALA A 85 -1.36 -19.17 2.40
C ALA A 85 -1.17 -18.53 3.77
N LYS A 86 -0.74 -19.33 4.78
CA LYS A 86 -0.45 -18.84 6.16
C LYS A 86 0.61 -17.72 6.21
N ASN A 87 1.46 -17.63 5.20
CA ASN A 87 2.52 -16.63 5.11
C ASN A 87 2.26 -15.72 3.90
N TRP A 88 1.30 -14.84 4.01
CA TRP A 88 1.20 -13.71 3.11
C TRP A 88 2.23 -12.63 3.53
N LEU A 89 3.48 -13.00 3.53
CA LEU A 89 4.54 -12.00 3.54
C LEU A 89 4.61 -11.38 2.15
N PRO A 90 4.87 -10.08 2.04
CA PRO A 90 5.11 -9.44 0.76
C PRO A 90 6.42 -9.96 0.18
N SER A 91 6.39 -11.15 -0.42
CA SER A 91 7.40 -11.56 -1.37
C SER A 91 7.43 -10.49 -2.47
N ARG A 92 8.55 -10.37 -3.19
CA ARG A 92 8.63 -9.45 -4.34
C ARG A 92 7.46 -9.64 -5.31
N GLU A 93 6.88 -10.83 -5.37
CA GLU A 93 5.69 -11.19 -6.16
C GLU A 93 4.38 -10.60 -5.61
N GLY A 94 4.22 -10.45 -4.29
CA GLY A 94 3.00 -9.93 -3.63
C GLY A 94 2.84 -8.41 -3.67
N ARG A 95 3.83 -7.67 -4.18
CA ARG A 95 3.77 -6.19 -4.25
C ARG A 95 2.81 -5.65 -5.31
N HIS A 96 2.25 -6.49 -6.15
CA HIS A 96 1.41 -6.11 -7.28
C HIS A 96 -0.03 -6.64 -7.15
N VAL A 97 -0.56 -6.72 -5.93
CA VAL A 97 -1.98 -7.01 -5.75
C VAL A 97 -2.74 -5.70 -5.69
N SER A 98 -3.61 -5.50 -6.68
CA SER A 98 -4.54 -4.38 -6.70
C SER A 98 -5.96 -4.92 -6.63
N VAL A 99 -6.79 -4.33 -5.77
CA VAL A 99 -8.19 -4.71 -5.61
C VAL A 99 -9.05 -3.47 -5.82
N ARG A 100 -9.91 -3.53 -6.84
CA ARG A 100 -10.89 -2.49 -7.10
C ARG A 100 -12.27 -3.00 -6.69
N ILE A 101 -12.94 -2.24 -5.85
CA ILE A 101 -14.25 -2.56 -5.31
C ILE A 101 -15.19 -1.39 -5.57
N THR A 102 -16.36 -1.68 -6.14
CA THR A 102 -17.48 -0.74 -6.18
C THR A 102 -18.61 -1.33 -5.36
N LEU A 103 -19.24 -0.53 -4.50
CA LEU A 103 -20.37 -0.95 -3.66
C LEU A 103 -21.30 0.24 -3.39
N PRO A 104 -22.63 0.03 -3.23
CA PRO A 104 -23.58 1.12 -3.05
C PRO A 104 -23.35 1.94 -1.79
N GLU A 105 -22.88 1.29 -0.72
CA GLU A 105 -22.65 1.87 0.59
C GLU A 105 -21.48 1.16 1.28
N LEU A 106 -20.61 1.90 1.94
CA LEU A 106 -19.53 1.35 2.76
C LEU A 106 -19.74 1.70 4.23
N GLN A 107 -20.25 0.74 5.00
CA GLN A 107 -20.50 0.91 6.43
C GLN A 107 -19.27 0.57 7.27
N VAL A 108 -18.53 -0.48 6.91
CA VAL A 108 -17.35 -0.91 7.66
C VAL A 108 -16.23 -1.31 6.71
N LEU A 109 -15.05 -0.75 6.94
CA LEU A 109 -13.80 -1.20 6.34
C LEU A 109 -12.85 -1.65 7.44
N ARG A 110 -12.44 -2.95 7.42
CA ARG A 110 -11.39 -3.50 8.26
C ARG A 110 -10.19 -3.88 7.42
N LEU A 111 -9.01 -3.41 7.82
CA LEU A 111 -7.75 -3.66 7.15
C LEU A 111 -6.75 -4.29 8.12
N GLY A 112 -6.45 -5.57 7.93
CA GLY A 112 -5.42 -6.31 8.65
C GLY A 112 -4.23 -6.63 7.73
N GLY A 113 -3.03 -6.21 8.14
CA GLY A 113 -1.82 -6.39 7.32
C GLY A 113 -1.28 -5.10 6.72
N GLY A 114 -0.90 -5.06 5.45
CA GLY A 114 -0.24 -3.91 4.82
C GLY A 114 -1.01 -3.33 3.63
N HIS A 115 -1.66 -2.19 3.76
CA HIS A 115 -2.55 -1.68 2.71
C HIS A 115 -2.30 -0.22 2.34
N ARG A 116 -2.50 0.08 1.05
CA ARG A 116 -2.74 1.45 0.58
C ARG A 116 -4.16 1.49 0.05
N ALA A 117 -5.03 2.33 0.65
CA ALA A 117 -6.44 2.40 0.29
C ALA A 117 -6.82 3.82 -0.15
N SER A 118 -7.48 3.92 -1.31
CA SER A 118 -8.20 5.11 -1.77
C SER A 118 -9.69 4.81 -1.76
N ILE A 119 -10.48 5.68 -1.14
CA ILE A 119 -11.93 5.53 -1.01
C ILE A 119 -12.60 6.80 -1.50
N GLU A 120 -13.49 6.66 -2.46
CA GLU A 120 -14.16 7.80 -3.09
C GLU A 120 -15.67 7.59 -3.15
N GLY A 121 -16.43 8.70 -3.19
CA GLY A 121 -17.86 8.66 -3.46
C GLY A 121 -18.76 8.51 -2.22
N PHE A 122 -18.25 8.72 -1.00
CA PHE A 122 -19.14 8.80 0.17
C PHE A 122 -20.18 9.89 0.01
N ALA A 123 -21.46 9.57 0.24
CA ALA A 123 -22.59 10.42 -0.04
C ALA A 123 -23.60 10.51 1.13
N GLY A 124 -23.12 10.49 2.38
CA GLY A 124 -23.91 10.51 3.62
C GLY A 124 -23.84 9.20 4.40
N GLY A 125 -24.60 9.14 5.50
CA GLY A 125 -24.66 7.95 6.34
C GLY A 125 -23.48 7.82 7.33
N GLU A 126 -23.29 6.61 7.83
CA GLU A 126 -22.24 6.28 8.79
C GLU A 126 -21.21 5.31 8.18
N SER A 127 -19.92 5.58 8.43
CA SER A 127 -18.86 4.66 8.04
C SER A 127 -17.83 4.52 9.15
N GLN A 128 -17.32 3.28 9.30
CA GLN A 128 -16.27 2.92 10.22
C GLN A 128 -15.06 2.36 9.50
N ILE A 129 -13.89 2.95 9.73
CA ILE A 129 -12.59 2.50 9.21
C ILE A 129 -11.76 1.97 10.38
N LYS A 130 -11.39 0.69 10.33
CA LYS A 130 -10.53 0.02 11.31
C LYS A 130 -9.26 -0.49 10.67
N VAL A 131 -8.12 -0.15 11.27
CA VAL A 131 -6.79 -0.60 10.84
C VAL A 131 -6.12 -1.36 11.96
N GLU A 132 -5.78 -2.63 11.70
CA GLU A 132 -5.08 -3.52 12.64
C GLU A 132 -3.69 -3.93 12.13
N GLY A 133 -3.13 -3.16 11.20
CA GLY A 133 -1.83 -3.45 10.58
C GLY A 133 -1.10 -2.18 10.22
N ALA A 134 -0.49 -2.15 9.04
CA ALA A 134 0.13 -0.97 8.47
C ALA A 134 -0.72 -0.46 7.31
N ALA A 135 -1.20 0.79 7.36
CA ALA A 135 -2.02 1.33 6.28
C ALA A 135 -1.73 2.79 5.96
N GLN A 136 -1.88 3.09 4.67
CA GLN A 136 -2.00 4.46 4.16
C GLN A 136 -3.37 4.59 3.54
N ILE A 137 -4.21 5.46 4.11
CA ILE A 137 -5.61 5.62 3.70
C ILE A 137 -5.84 7.05 3.24
N GLN A 138 -6.52 7.18 2.11
CA GLN A 138 -7.08 8.44 1.64
C GLN A 138 -8.57 8.24 1.39
N ALA A 139 -9.40 9.21 1.76
CA ALA A 139 -10.83 9.14 1.48
C ALA A 139 -11.40 10.50 1.14
N SER A 140 -12.47 10.49 0.32
CA SER A 140 -13.17 11.70 -0.12
C SER A 140 -14.68 11.51 -0.18
N GLY A 141 -15.41 12.63 -0.07
CA GLY A 141 -16.87 12.67 -0.07
C GLY A 141 -17.45 13.33 1.18
N HIS A 142 -18.64 12.89 1.59
CA HIS A 142 -19.25 13.38 2.82
C HIS A 142 -19.94 12.25 3.60
N LEU A 143 -19.99 12.37 4.93
CA LEU A 143 -20.62 11.44 5.85
C LEU A 143 -21.35 12.21 6.96
N ASP A 144 -22.40 11.61 7.51
CA ASP A 144 -23.01 12.12 8.73
C ASP A 144 -22.16 11.74 9.95
N THR A 145 -21.65 10.51 9.97
CA THR A 145 -20.80 10.02 11.06
C THR A 145 -19.62 9.22 10.52
N LEU A 146 -18.42 9.62 10.94
CA LEU A 146 -17.18 8.91 10.64
C LEU A 146 -16.57 8.35 11.93
N LYS A 147 -16.25 7.04 11.93
CA LYS A 147 -15.51 6.39 13.01
C LYS A 147 -14.19 5.85 12.47
N VAL A 148 -13.07 6.27 13.07
CA VAL A 148 -11.73 5.82 12.69
C VAL A 148 -11.07 5.18 13.91
N HIS A 149 -10.58 3.95 13.74
CA HIS A 149 -9.78 3.26 14.74
C HIS A 149 -8.47 2.77 14.11
N LEU A 150 -7.36 3.34 14.54
CA LEU A 150 -6.02 2.96 14.12
C LEU A 150 -5.31 2.25 15.28
N ALA A 151 -5.28 0.91 15.23
CA ALA A 151 -4.59 0.07 16.22
C ALA A 151 -3.21 -0.41 15.76
N GLY A 152 -2.79 -0.03 14.57
CA GLY A 152 -1.50 -0.42 13.99
C GLY A 152 -0.57 0.77 13.76
N ALA A 153 0.10 0.76 12.61
CA ALA A 153 0.96 1.85 12.17
C ALA A 153 0.46 2.44 10.84
N GLY A 154 0.49 3.75 10.67
CA GLY A 154 0.14 4.32 9.37
C GLY A 154 -0.39 5.72 9.38
N THR A 155 -0.93 6.10 8.21
CA THR A 155 -1.50 7.42 7.99
C THR A 155 -2.91 7.31 7.42
N ALA A 156 -3.83 8.12 7.94
CA ALA A 156 -5.16 8.29 7.38
C ALA A 156 -5.38 9.77 7.03
N ASN A 157 -5.26 10.10 5.76
CA ASN A 157 -5.57 11.42 5.26
C ASN A 157 -7.04 11.46 4.79
N LEU A 158 -7.91 11.98 5.64
CA LEU A 158 -9.34 12.10 5.42
C LEU A 158 -9.76 13.57 5.32
N ALA A 159 -8.82 14.45 4.96
CA ALA A 159 -9.06 15.90 4.82
C ALA A 159 -10.16 16.20 3.80
N ASN A 160 -10.27 15.40 2.74
CA ASN A 160 -11.28 15.53 1.69
C ASN A 160 -12.60 14.77 1.99
N LEU A 161 -12.67 14.06 3.12
CA LEU A 161 -13.87 13.40 3.60
C LEU A 161 -14.55 14.28 4.67
N LYS A 162 -15.54 15.07 4.26
CA LYS A 162 -16.27 15.97 5.15
C LYS A 162 -17.26 15.17 5.98
N SER A 163 -17.17 15.24 7.31
CA SER A 163 -18.12 14.60 8.22
C SER A 163 -18.81 15.61 9.12
N VAL A 164 -20.02 15.27 9.59
CA VAL A 164 -20.68 16.06 10.64
C VAL A 164 -20.11 15.64 11.98
N ASN A 165 -20.19 14.37 12.33
CA ASN A 165 -19.67 13.85 13.59
C ASN A 165 -18.50 12.90 13.32
N THR A 166 -17.42 13.07 14.09
CA THR A 166 -16.20 12.27 13.90
C THR A 166 -15.72 11.71 15.24
N HIS A 167 -15.47 10.39 15.26
CA HIS A 167 -14.81 9.70 16.37
C HIS A 167 -13.51 9.11 15.88
N VAL A 168 -12.39 9.52 16.47
CA VAL A 168 -11.06 9.03 16.13
C VAL A 168 -10.40 8.43 17.35
N THR A 169 -9.93 7.19 17.23
CA THR A 169 -9.12 6.53 18.26
C THR A 169 -7.82 6.02 17.62
N VAL A 170 -6.69 6.41 18.16
CA VAL A 170 -5.37 5.96 17.76
C VAL A 170 -4.72 5.23 18.93
N ASP A 171 -4.63 3.90 18.82
CA ASP A 171 -3.98 3.02 19.81
C ASP A 171 -2.57 2.60 19.36
N GLY A 172 -2.20 2.97 18.14
CA GLY A 172 -0.93 2.61 17.49
C GLY A 172 0.01 3.79 17.29
N VAL A 173 0.73 3.76 16.18
CA VAL A 173 1.68 4.81 15.76
C VAL A 173 1.22 5.39 14.44
N GLY A 174 0.92 6.69 14.39
CA GLY A 174 0.55 7.28 13.11
C GLY A 174 -0.02 8.67 13.14
N ARG A 175 -0.44 9.11 11.95
CA ARG A 175 -1.09 10.40 11.76
C ARG A 175 -2.49 10.19 11.19
N VAL A 176 -3.46 10.88 11.78
CA VAL A 176 -4.84 10.92 11.27
C VAL A 176 -5.21 12.36 11.02
N VAL A 177 -5.68 12.68 9.82
CA VAL A 177 -6.23 13.99 9.48
C VAL A 177 -7.70 13.80 9.13
N VAL A 178 -8.59 14.52 9.79
CA VAL A 178 -10.05 14.46 9.56
C VAL A 178 -10.63 15.84 9.30
N HIS A 179 -11.79 15.89 8.65
CA HIS A 179 -12.54 17.13 8.43
C HIS A 179 -13.93 16.99 9.03
N THR A 180 -14.23 17.82 10.04
CA THR A 180 -15.52 17.72 10.77
C THR A 180 -16.15 19.08 11.01
N SER A 181 -17.49 19.13 11.08
CA SER A 181 -18.25 20.36 11.25
C SER A 181 -19.16 20.38 12.49
N GLY A 182 -19.54 19.23 13.02
CA GLY A 182 -20.39 19.08 14.20
C GLY A 182 -19.58 18.74 15.45
N THR A 183 -19.45 17.47 15.77
CA THR A 183 -18.71 17.01 16.96
C THR A 183 -17.43 16.25 16.56
N LEU A 184 -16.35 16.51 17.30
CA LEU A 184 -15.12 15.74 17.26
C LEU A 184 -14.87 15.08 18.62
N ASP A 185 -14.75 13.77 18.66
CA ASP A 185 -14.21 13.02 19.80
C ASP A 185 -12.93 12.30 19.36
N ALA A 186 -11.77 12.79 19.83
CA ALA A 186 -10.48 12.31 19.42
C ALA A 186 -9.68 11.79 20.62
N THR A 187 -9.28 10.52 20.56
CA THR A 187 -8.51 9.85 21.60
C THR A 187 -7.19 9.33 21.03
N MET A 188 -6.08 9.73 21.66
CA MET A 188 -4.73 9.27 21.34
C MET A 188 -4.18 8.48 22.54
N ASN A 189 -4.08 7.16 22.39
CA ASN A 189 -3.45 6.27 23.36
C ASN A 189 -2.04 5.84 22.92
N GLY A 190 -1.71 6.04 21.65
CA GLY A 190 -0.42 5.66 21.06
C GLY A 190 0.55 6.82 20.87
N MET A 191 1.27 6.81 19.76
CA MET A 191 2.20 7.87 19.37
C MET A 191 1.83 8.46 18.02
N GLY A 192 1.89 9.79 17.89
CA GLY A 192 1.67 10.45 16.61
C GLY A 192 0.83 11.72 16.70
N ALA A 193 -0.03 11.94 15.69
CA ALA A 193 -0.84 13.15 15.65
C ALA A 193 -2.26 12.88 15.15
N ILE A 194 -3.23 13.54 15.74
CA ILE A 194 -4.58 13.67 15.20
C ILE A 194 -4.78 15.14 14.85
N HIS A 195 -4.92 15.43 13.58
CA HIS A 195 -5.22 16.77 13.11
C HIS A 195 -6.66 16.83 12.61
N TYR A 196 -7.31 17.96 12.84
CA TYR A 196 -8.66 18.16 12.32
C TYR A 196 -8.78 19.48 11.58
N LEU A 197 -9.53 19.44 10.50
CA LEU A 197 -9.95 20.56 9.66
C LEU A 197 -11.43 20.88 9.93
N GLY A 198 -11.87 22.01 9.46
CA GLY A 198 -13.24 22.46 9.63
C GLY A 198 -13.45 23.28 10.92
N ASN A 199 -14.71 23.47 11.27
CA ASN A 199 -15.08 24.25 12.45
C ASN A 199 -16.11 23.48 13.28
N PRO A 200 -15.71 22.41 14.00
CA PRO A 200 -16.62 21.63 14.82
C PRO A 200 -17.21 22.48 15.93
N ARG A 201 -18.49 22.25 16.24
CA ARG A 201 -19.20 22.95 17.33
C ARG A 201 -18.73 22.48 18.69
N GLU A 202 -18.30 21.24 18.79
CA GLU A 202 -17.81 20.62 20.02
C GLU A 202 -16.58 19.77 19.73
N VAL A 203 -15.54 19.96 20.55
CA VAL A 203 -14.28 19.21 20.45
C VAL A 203 -13.98 18.59 21.82
N ARG A 204 -13.91 17.26 21.84
CA ARG A 204 -13.46 16.48 23.00
C ARG A 204 -12.18 15.75 22.63
N THR A 205 -11.12 16.00 23.38
CA THR A 205 -9.83 15.35 23.14
C THR A 205 -9.35 14.64 24.41
N ARG A 206 -8.77 13.45 24.23
CA ARG A 206 -8.11 12.68 25.27
C ARG A 206 -6.72 12.26 24.78
N MET A 207 -5.71 12.63 25.54
CA MET A 207 -4.32 12.30 25.24
C MET A 207 -3.75 11.43 26.37
N ASN A 208 -3.56 10.13 26.09
CA ASN A 208 -2.93 9.20 27.03
C ASN A 208 -1.57 8.70 26.46
N GLY A 209 -1.19 9.14 25.26
CA GLY A 209 0.01 8.76 24.54
C GLY A 209 0.97 9.93 24.34
N LEU A 210 1.86 9.79 23.34
CA LEU A 210 2.85 10.80 22.97
C LEU A 210 2.48 11.42 21.62
N GLY A 211 2.40 12.75 21.54
CA GLY A 211 2.12 13.44 20.28
C GLY A 211 1.25 14.65 20.43
N SER A 212 0.38 14.89 19.44
CA SER A 212 -0.50 16.05 19.43
C SER A 212 -1.91 15.74 18.93
N ILE A 213 -2.89 16.44 19.47
CA ILE A 213 -4.23 16.55 18.90
C ILE A 213 -4.50 18.03 18.70
N GLY A 214 -4.76 18.47 17.46
CA GLY A 214 -4.91 19.89 17.20
C GLY A 214 -5.61 20.19 15.89
N ARG A 215 -6.02 21.46 15.75
CA ARG A 215 -6.55 21.98 14.50
C ARG A 215 -5.38 22.20 13.52
N GLN A 216 -5.60 21.84 12.28
CA GLN A 216 -4.73 22.18 11.17
C GLN A 216 -5.39 23.28 10.34
N ASP A 217 -4.68 24.34 10.09
CA ASP A 217 -5.14 25.36 9.15
C ASP A 217 -4.93 24.87 7.71
N SER A 218 -5.85 25.22 6.83
CA SER A 218 -5.88 24.71 5.44
C SER A 218 -4.62 25.02 4.64
N ALA A 219 -3.82 25.99 5.08
CA ALA A 219 -2.56 26.38 4.42
C ALA A 219 -1.42 25.38 4.63
N ASP A 220 -1.46 24.59 5.72
CA ASP A 220 -0.39 23.63 6.05
C ASP A 220 -0.57 22.27 5.34
N ALA A 221 -1.73 22.03 4.70
CA ALA A 221 -2.02 20.79 4.01
C ALA A 221 -1.38 20.69 2.61
N GLU A 222 -1.03 21.81 2.01
CA GLU A 222 -0.43 21.88 0.66
C GLU A 222 1.10 21.80 0.67
N THR A 223 1.76 22.03 1.82
CA THR A 223 3.22 22.09 1.91
C THR A 223 3.90 20.71 1.95
N ASP A 224 3.21 19.67 2.41
CA ASP A 224 3.79 18.33 2.48
C ASP A 224 3.95 17.68 1.09
N ASP A 225 3.11 18.05 0.11
CA ASP A 225 3.22 17.55 -1.27
C ASP A 225 4.26 18.34 -2.09
N GLU A 226 4.44 19.65 -1.84
CA GLU A 226 5.45 20.47 -2.53
C GLU A 226 6.89 20.17 -2.07
N GLU A 227 7.10 19.75 -0.82
CA GLU A 227 8.42 19.40 -0.31
C GLU A 227 8.95 18.09 -0.93
N VAL A 228 8.05 17.15 -1.24
CA VAL A 228 8.38 15.90 -1.95
C VAL A 228 8.76 16.21 -3.41
N GLU A 229 8.01 17.06 -4.11
CA GLU A 229 8.30 17.46 -5.50
C GLU A 229 9.59 18.29 -5.61
N ARG A 230 9.86 19.13 -4.61
CA ARG A 230 11.08 19.93 -4.56
C ARG A 230 12.34 19.11 -4.28
N SER A 231 12.24 18.06 -3.48
CA SER A 231 13.35 17.15 -3.18
C SER A 231 13.71 16.27 -4.38
N GLU A 232 12.74 15.96 -5.24
CA GLU A 232 12.96 15.18 -6.46
C GLU A 232 13.60 16.04 -7.56
N LYS A 233 13.28 17.34 -7.61
CA LYS A 233 13.81 18.29 -8.61
C LYS A 233 15.21 18.80 -8.27
N THR A 234 15.68 18.65 -7.03
CA THR A 234 17.02 19.04 -6.54
C THR A 234 17.99 17.87 -6.43
N ARG A 235 17.64 16.68 -6.92
CA ARG A 235 18.61 15.60 -7.01
C ARG A 235 19.69 15.97 -8.02
N PRO A 236 20.95 16.13 -7.62
CA PRO A 236 22.01 16.42 -8.56
C PRO A 236 22.06 15.29 -9.59
N GLU A 237 22.03 15.66 -10.85
CA GLU A 237 22.26 14.74 -11.96
C GLU A 237 23.64 14.10 -11.78
N VAL A 238 23.64 12.86 -11.30
CA VAL A 238 24.89 12.11 -11.10
C VAL A 238 25.34 11.63 -12.47
N ASP A 239 26.36 12.27 -12.98
CA ASP A 239 27.03 11.91 -14.22
C ASP A 239 27.52 10.45 -14.12
N PRO A 240 26.95 9.54 -14.92
CA PRO A 240 27.28 8.12 -14.84
C PRO A 240 28.75 7.81 -15.26
N GLU A 241 29.44 8.77 -15.87
CA GLU A 241 30.83 8.65 -16.29
C GLU A 241 31.83 8.84 -15.13
N LYS A 242 31.38 9.42 -14.00
CA LYS A 242 32.21 9.62 -12.79
C LYS A 242 32.12 8.48 -11.75
N LEU A 243 31.38 7.41 -12.04
CA LEU A 243 31.25 6.22 -11.18
C LEU A 243 32.13 5.05 -11.66
N GLN A 244 33.28 5.30 -12.26
CA GLN A 244 34.29 4.25 -12.42
C GLN A 244 35.12 4.17 -11.12
N PRO A 245 35.02 3.11 -10.31
CA PRO A 245 36.00 2.89 -9.26
C PRO A 245 37.33 2.56 -9.93
N GLU A 246 38.34 3.34 -9.60
CA GLU A 246 39.75 3.09 -9.92
C GLU A 246 40.16 1.77 -9.24
N TYR A 247 40.04 0.65 -10.00
CA TYR A 247 40.54 -0.66 -9.63
C TYR A 247 41.96 -0.83 -10.19
N GLU A 248 42.88 -0.06 -9.72
CA GLU A 248 44.28 -0.39 -9.77
C GLU A 248 44.77 -0.80 -8.40
N ASP A 249 45.43 -1.96 -8.33
CA ASP A 249 46.06 -2.61 -7.17
C ASP A 249 45.28 -3.70 -6.42
N ALA A 250 44.97 -4.79 -7.14
CA ALA A 250 44.76 -6.09 -6.50
C ALA A 250 45.71 -7.16 -7.10
N LYS A 251 47.02 -6.92 -7.06
CA LYS A 251 48.03 -7.93 -7.48
C LYS A 251 49.01 -8.39 -6.41
N ASP A 252 48.86 -8.02 -5.16
CA ASP A 252 49.92 -8.26 -4.16
C ASP A 252 49.55 -9.13 -2.93
N TRP A 253 48.45 -9.91 -2.97
CA TRP A 253 48.17 -10.78 -1.81
C TRP A 253 48.41 -12.29 -2.03
N LYS A 254 49.07 -12.69 -3.13
CA LYS A 254 49.44 -14.09 -3.43
C LYS A 254 50.91 -14.40 -3.18
N LYS A 255 51.49 -13.97 -2.06
CA LYS A 255 52.75 -14.54 -1.57
C LYS A 255 52.82 -14.38 -0.07
N GLY A 256 52.65 -15.48 0.66
CA GLY A 256 53.06 -15.55 2.06
C GLY A 256 52.07 -16.32 2.92
N GLY A 257 52.39 -17.57 3.24
CA GLY A 257 51.82 -18.26 4.38
C GLY A 257 51.67 -19.76 4.26
N GLU A 258 52.70 -20.48 3.89
CA GLU A 258 52.87 -21.84 4.41
C GLU A 258 53.23 -21.73 5.88
N THR A 259 52.41 -22.28 6.74
CA THR A 259 52.80 -22.54 8.17
C THR A 259 52.44 -23.98 8.49
N GLU A 260 53.49 -24.70 8.82
CA GLU A 260 53.53 -26.09 9.23
C GLU A 260 52.61 -26.39 10.40
N VAL A 261 52.10 -27.60 10.34
CA VAL A 261 51.42 -28.32 11.42
C VAL A 261 52.49 -28.99 12.29
N ILE A 262 52.43 -28.75 13.59
CA ILE A 262 52.90 -29.67 14.62
C ILE A 262 51.70 -29.94 15.54
#